data_d9dae949ec00539dba6166a418b52c7e
#
_entry.id   d9dae949ec00539dba6166a418b52c7e
#
_cell.length_a   1.000
_cell.length_b   1.000
_cell.length_c   1.000
_cell.angle_alpha   90.00
_cell.angle_beta   90.00
_cell.angle_gamma   90.00
#
_symmetry.space_group_name_H-M   'P 1'
#
loop_
_entity.id
_entity.type
_entity.pdbx_description
1 polymer ?
#
loop_
_entity_poly.entity_id
_entity_poly.type
_entity_poly.pdbx_seq_one_letter_code
_entity_poly.pdbx_strand_id
1 'polypeptide(L)'
;FRGGLSDVRADDLAAMTIKALVARLPGINPSLIDDVILGCSNQAGEDNRNVARMASLLAGLPVAVPGETINRLCSSGMSAVIHANRAIKAGDGDVFIAGGVEHMTRSPFVLSKTSLPYGSDAKLYDSSFGWRFVNPLMKKLYGTEAMGETAENLVDMQRISRSDQDLFALRSQQKAAKARDTKRLAQEIFAVEIPQRKGSPLFFSEDEFIKPDTTLEALANLKPAFRENGTVTAGNSSGLNDGAC
;
A
#
# COMPACT_ATOMS: atom_id res chain seq x y z
N PHE A 1 1.63 4.43 8.30
CA PHE A 1 0.27 4.90 8.64
C PHE A 1 0.36 6.01 9.69
N ARG A 2 -0.23 7.16 9.39
CA ARG A 2 -0.16 8.38 10.23
C ARG A 2 1.27 8.84 10.53
N GLY A 3 2.19 8.61 9.62
CA GLY A 3 3.60 8.98 9.69
C GLY A 3 3.95 10.18 8.81
N GLY A 4 5.21 10.28 8.41
CA GLY A 4 5.76 11.42 7.66
C GLY A 4 5.08 11.71 6.33
N LEU A 5 4.44 10.73 5.69
CA LEU A 5 3.71 10.91 4.43
C LEU A 5 2.27 11.38 4.60
N SER A 6 1.78 11.59 5.83
CA SER A 6 0.36 11.91 6.10
C SER A 6 -0.17 13.13 5.36
N ASP A 7 0.67 14.13 5.08
CA ASP A 7 0.30 15.36 4.39
C ASP A 7 0.54 15.32 2.87
N VAL A 8 1.05 14.19 2.34
CA VAL A 8 1.28 14.00 0.90
C VAL A 8 0.07 13.30 0.30
N ARG A 9 -0.49 13.81 -0.79
CA ARG A 9 -1.61 13.17 -1.49
C ARG A 9 -1.14 11.88 -2.18
N ALA A 10 -2.05 10.90 -2.31
CA ALA A 10 -1.74 9.62 -2.96
C ALA A 10 -1.32 9.79 -4.42
N ASP A 11 -2.01 10.63 -5.17
CA ASP A 11 -1.72 10.93 -6.57
C ASP A 11 -0.39 11.68 -6.75
N ASP A 12 -0.09 12.63 -5.86
CA ASP A 12 1.20 13.33 -5.85
C ASP A 12 2.36 12.39 -5.49
N LEU A 13 2.18 11.50 -4.51
CA LEU A 13 3.20 10.52 -4.12
C LEU A 13 3.55 9.58 -5.28
N ALA A 14 2.54 9.08 -6.00
CA ALA A 14 2.73 8.28 -7.21
C ALA A 14 3.45 9.08 -8.30
N ALA A 15 3.08 10.34 -8.50
CA ALA A 15 3.73 11.22 -9.48
C ALA A 15 5.20 11.50 -9.14
N MET A 16 5.52 11.74 -7.86
CA MET A 16 6.90 11.91 -7.39
C MET A 16 7.74 10.66 -7.66
N THR A 17 7.16 9.47 -7.46
CA THR A 17 7.82 8.19 -7.74
C THR A 17 8.13 8.01 -9.22
N ILE A 18 7.18 8.29 -10.10
CA ILE A 18 7.38 8.25 -11.56
C ILE A 18 8.46 9.27 -11.98
N LYS A 19 8.39 10.50 -11.47
CA LYS A 19 9.36 11.55 -11.76
C LYS A 19 10.76 11.16 -11.31
N ALA A 20 10.91 10.60 -10.12
CA ALA A 20 12.19 10.12 -9.59
C ALA A 20 12.76 8.97 -10.43
N LEU A 21 11.91 8.04 -10.88
CA LEU A 21 12.30 6.92 -11.75
C LEU A 21 12.84 7.45 -13.09
N VAL A 22 12.10 8.32 -13.76
CA VAL A 22 12.51 8.90 -15.06
C VAL A 22 13.80 9.71 -14.92
N ALA A 23 13.97 10.46 -13.83
CA ALA A 23 15.20 11.21 -13.57
C ALA A 23 16.45 10.32 -13.39
N ARG A 24 16.28 9.06 -12.94
CA ARG A 24 17.38 8.07 -12.88
C ARG A 24 17.78 7.49 -14.22
N LEU A 25 17.01 7.75 -15.27
CA LEU A 25 17.21 7.24 -16.63
C LEU A 25 17.40 8.38 -17.64
N PRO A 26 18.50 9.15 -17.57
CA PRO A 26 18.67 10.38 -18.34
C PRO A 26 18.70 10.16 -19.87
N GLY A 27 18.84 8.92 -20.31
CA GLY A 27 18.81 8.58 -21.75
C GLY A 27 17.44 8.20 -22.29
N ILE A 28 16.42 8.08 -21.43
CA ILE A 28 15.07 7.73 -21.90
C ILE A 28 14.35 8.96 -22.44
N ASN A 29 13.74 8.80 -23.62
CA ASN A 29 12.77 9.78 -24.12
C ASN A 29 11.39 9.42 -23.54
N PRO A 30 10.78 10.27 -22.69
CA PRO A 30 9.47 9.97 -22.10
C PRO A 30 8.34 9.74 -23.12
N SER A 31 8.49 10.25 -24.34
CA SER A 31 7.50 10.01 -25.41
C SER A 31 7.51 8.58 -25.96
N LEU A 32 8.49 7.78 -25.60
CA LEU A 32 8.57 6.36 -25.97
C LEU A 32 7.89 5.44 -24.93
N ILE A 33 7.37 6.00 -23.84
CA ILE A 33 6.64 5.22 -22.85
C ILE A 33 5.26 4.91 -23.41
N ASP A 34 4.99 3.61 -23.60
CA ASP A 34 3.75 3.12 -24.19
C ASP A 34 2.60 3.14 -23.18
N ASP A 35 2.86 2.85 -21.90
CA ASP A 35 1.85 2.92 -20.84
C ASP A 35 2.46 3.06 -19.44
N VAL A 36 1.67 3.59 -18.51
CA VAL A 36 1.94 3.63 -17.07
C VAL A 36 0.92 2.77 -16.34
N ILE A 37 1.34 1.64 -15.78
CA ILE A 37 0.47 0.67 -15.13
C ILE A 37 0.75 0.69 -13.62
N LEU A 38 -0.20 1.21 -12.82
CA LEU A 38 -0.06 1.25 -11.37
C LEU A 38 -1.10 0.37 -10.67
N GLY A 39 -0.62 -0.41 -9.69
CA GLY A 39 -1.48 -1.08 -8.74
C GLY A 39 -2.01 -0.11 -7.69
N CYS A 40 -3.33 -0.15 -7.41
CA CYS A 40 -3.96 0.58 -6.32
C CYS A 40 -5.23 -0.15 -5.90
N SER A 41 -5.39 -0.42 -4.60
CA SER A 41 -6.51 -1.25 -4.10
C SER A 41 -7.68 -0.43 -3.65
N ASN A 42 -7.47 0.64 -2.90
CA ASN A 42 -8.55 1.36 -2.24
C ASN A 42 -9.39 2.18 -3.21
N GLN A 43 -8.78 3.05 -3.98
CA GLN A 43 -9.39 3.89 -5.02
C GLN A 43 -10.64 4.67 -4.55
N ALA A 44 -10.71 4.99 -3.26
CA ALA A 44 -11.88 5.62 -2.65
C ALA A 44 -11.70 7.13 -2.43
N GLY A 45 -10.47 7.63 -2.46
CA GLY A 45 -10.13 9.02 -2.17
C GLY A 45 -9.37 9.71 -3.29
N GLU A 46 -8.20 10.25 -2.98
CA GLU A 46 -7.32 10.97 -3.92
C GLU A 46 -6.72 10.05 -5.00
N ASP A 47 -6.80 8.76 -4.78
CA ASP A 47 -6.43 7.65 -5.64
C ASP A 47 -7.59 7.15 -6.53
N ASN A 48 -8.72 7.86 -6.53
CA ASN A 48 -9.91 7.47 -7.32
C ASN A 48 -9.72 7.68 -8.83
N ARG A 49 -10.69 7.19 -9.60
CA ARG A 49 -10.70 7.18 -11.07
C ARG A 49 -9.56 6.33 -11.64
N ASN A 50 -8.50 6.95 -12.11
CA ASN A 50 -7.33 6.29 -12.68
C ASN A 50 -6.07 7.00 -12.16
N VAL A 51 -5.59 6.56 -11.00
CA VAL A 51 -4.43 7.17 -10.34
C VAL A 51 -3.16 7.06 -11.19
N ALA A 52 -3.00 6.00 -11.98
CA ALA A 52 -1.86 5.86 -12.89
C ALA A 52 -1.85 7.00 -13.93
N ARG A 53 -3.00 7.29 -14.54
CA ARG A 53 -3.12 8.39 -15.49
C ARG A 53 -2.91 9.75 -14.84
N MET A 54 -3.48 9.98 -13.67
CA MET A 54 -3.27 11.25 -12.95
C MET A 54 -1.81 11.43 -12.57
N ALA A 55 -1.18 10.41 -12.02
CA ALA A 55 0.22 10.43 -11.62
C ALA A 55 1.16 10.66 -12.83
N SER A 56 0.89 10.04 -13.98
CA SER A 56 1.69 10.24 -15.19
C SER A 56 1.68 11.70 -15.67
N LEU A 57 0.52 12.34 -15.65
CA LEU A 57 0.37 13.76 -16.00
C LEU A 57 1.04 14.68 -14.98
N LEU A 58 0.85 14.44 -13.69
CA LEU A 58 1.46 15.20 -12.59
C LEU A 58 2.99 15.04 -12.56
N ALA A 59 3.50 13.89 -13.00
CA ALA A 59 4.93 13.65 -13.16
C ALA A 59 5.54 14.41 -14.35
N GLY A 60 4.72 14.98 -15.23
CA GLY A 60 5.14 15.72 -16.41
C GLY A 60 5.42 14.83 -17.62
N LEU A 61 4.90 13.60 -17.66
CA LEU A 61 4.97 12.78 -18.87
C LEU A 61 4.10 13.39 -19.99
N PRO A 62 4.44 13.13 -21.27
CA PRO A 62 3.64 13.60 -22.39
C PRO A 62 2.18 13.17 -22.29
N VAL A 63 1.25 14.03 -22.71
CA VAL A 63 -0.20 13.73 -22.68
C VAL A 63 -0.57 12.48 -23.49
N ALA A 64 0.24 12.13 -24.48
CA ALA A 64 0.05 10.93 -25.28
C ALA A 64 0.27 9.61 -24.51
N VAL A 65 1.07 9.65 -23.44
CA VAL A 65 1.33 8.46 -22.60
C VAL A 65 0.06 8.10 -21.82
N PRO A 66 -0.55 6.94 -22.04
CA PRO A 66 -1.73 6.50 -21.33
C PRO A 66 -1.43 6.10 -19.87
N GLY A 67 -2.43 5.61 -19.15
CA GLY A 67 -2.26 5.08 -17.81
C GLY A 67 -3.38 4.12 -17.47
N GLU A 68 -3.05 2.99 -16.83
CA GLU A 68 -3.99 1.99 -16.35
C GLU A 68 -3.80 1.76 -14.85
N THR A 69 -4.91 1.71 -14.11
CA THR A 69 -4.89 1.33 -12.69
C THR A 69 -5.44 -0.08 -12.51
N ILE A 70 -4.65 -0.96 -11.88
CA ILE A 70 -4.98 -2.37 -11.67
C ILE A 70 -5.31 -2.60 -10.20
N ASN A 71 -6.37 -3.37 -9.94
CA ASN A 71 -6.72 -3.83 -8.61
C ASN A 71 -6.72 -5.36 -8.52
N ARG A 72 -5.79 -5.89 -7.73
CA ARG A 72 -5.76 -7.28 -7.25
C ARG A 72 -5.41 -7.29 -5.75
N LEU A 73 -5.99 -6.36 -4.99
CA LEU A 73 -5.70 -6.13 -3.57
C LEU A 73 -4.18 -6.01 -3.33
N CYS A 74 -3.63 -6.68 -2.33
CA CYS A 74 -2.20 -6.62 -1.98
C CYS A 74 -1.25 -7.03 -3.12
N SER A 75 -1.74 -7.72 -4.16
CA SER A 75 -0.94 -8.12 -5.33
C SER A 75 -1.06 -7.15 -6.52
N SER A 76 -1.66 -5.97 -6.34
CA SER A 76 -1.91 -5.03 -7.44
C SER A 76 -0.62 -4.56 -8.11
N GLY A 77 0.41 -4.20 -7.35
CA GLY A 77 1.71 -3.81 -7.90
C GLY A 77 2.40 -4.94 -8.68
N MET A 78 2.38 -6.16 -8.14
CA MET A 78 2.89 -7.33 -8.88
C MET A 78 2.09 -7.56 -10.17
N SER A 79 0.77 -7.37 -10.13
CA SER A 79 -0.07 -7.48 -11.34
C SER A 79 0.29 -6.44 -12.38
N ALA A 80 0.63 -5.21 -11.99
CA ALA A 80 1.10 -4.17 -12.91
C ALA A 80 2.36 -4.62 -13.66
N VAL A 81 3.36 -5.17 -12.96
CA VAL A 81 4.58 -5.73 -13.57
C VAL A 81 4.26 -6.89 -14.51
N ILE A 82 3.33 -7.79 -14.12
CA ILE A 82 2.91 -8.92 -14.97
C ILE A 82 2.22 -8.41 -16.24
N HIS A 83 1.36 -7.38 -16.15
CA HIS A 83 0.68 -6.79 -17.31
C HIS A 83 1.70 -6.17 -18.27
N ALA A 84 2.62 -5.35 -17.79
CA ALA A 84 3.68 -4.76 -18.61
C ALA A 84 4.52 -5.85 -19.32
N ASN A 85 4.94 -6.91 -18.61
CA ASN A 85 5.68 -8.01 -19.22
C ASN A 85 4.86 -8.76 -20.29
N ARG A 86 3.54 -8.92 -20.10
CA ARG A 86 2.66 -9.55 -21.08
C ARG A 86 2.46 -8.67 -22.30
N ALA A 87 2.28 -7.36 -22.12
CA ALA A 87 2.16 -6.40 -23.21
C ALA A 87 3.41 -6.41 -24.11
N ILE A 88 4.60 -6.35 -23.51
CA ILE A 88 5.88 -6.46 -24.24
C ILE A 88 5.95 -7.78 -25.03
N LYS A 89 5.60 -8.90 -24.41
CA LYS A 89 5.63 -10.21 -25.09
C LYS A 89 4.58 -10.34 -26.21
N ALA A 90 3.46 -9.64 -26.10
CA ALA A 90 2.43 -9.60 -27.12
C ALA A 90 2.75 -8.65 -28.29
N GLY A 91 3.73 -7.75 -28.11
CA GLY A 91 4.08 -6.74 -29.10
C GLY A 91 3.19 -5.49 -29.02
N ASP A 92 2.53 -5.27 -27.87
CA ASP A 92 1.66 -4.11 -27.64
C ASP A 92 2.45 -2.84 -27.29
N GLY A 93 3.76 -2.94 -27.10
CA GLY A 93 4.70 -1.86 -26.81
C GLY A 93 6.03 -2.38 -26.29
N ASP A 94 7.00 -1.46 -26.15
CA ASP A 94 8.38 -1.79 -25.77
C ASP A 94 8.77 -1.19 -24.41
N VAL A 95 8.15 -0.07 -23.99
CA VAL A 95 8.54 0.68 -22.78
C VAL A 95 7.35 0.94 -21.90
N PHE A 96 7.35 0.35 -20.71
CA PHE A 96 6.28 0.49 -19.72
C PHE A 96 6.84 0.96 -18.38
N ILE A 97 6.07 1.79 -17.67
CA ILE A 97 6.28 2.02 -16.25
C ILE A 97 5.27 1.16 -15.49
N ALA A 98 5.76 0.31 -14.58
CA ALA A 98 4.91 -0.53 -13.75
C ALA A 98 5.27 -0.33 -12.27
N GLY A 99 4.25 -0.17 -11.43
CA GLY A 99 4.45 0.11 -10.01
C GLY A 99 3.15 0.08 -9.23
N GLY A 100 3.07 0.89 -8.18
CA GLY A 100 1.85 1.02 -7.40
C GLY A 100 1.89 2.13 -6.38
N VAL A 101 0.72 2.46 -5.85
CA VAL A 101 0.54 3.41 -4.75
C VAL A 101 -0.59 2.94 -3.85
N GLU A 102 -0.38 3.05 -2.54
CA GLU A 102 -1.44 2.88 -1.54
C GLU A 102 -1.23 3.88 -0.42
N HIS A 103 -2.28 4.61 -0.05
CA HIS A 103 -2.19 5.61 1.01
C HIS A 103 -3.30 5.38 2.04
N MET A 104 -3.00 4.55 3.03
CA MET A 104 -3.98 4.12 4.03
C MET A 104 -4.38 5.25 4.98
N THR A 105 -3.45 6.16 5.31
CA THR A 105 -3.70 7.30 6.19
C THR A 105 -4.73 8.27 5.62
N ARG A 106 -4.71 8.50 4.29
CA ARG A 106 -5.60 9.44 3.60
C ARG A 106 -6.84 8.78 2.99
N SER A 107 -7.02 7.49 3.23
CA SER A 107 -8.23 6.79 2.83
C SER A 107 -9.46 7.45 3.48
N PRO A 108 -10.47 7.87 2.71
CA PRO A 108 -11.58 8.66 3.23
C PRO A 108 -12.59 7.82 4.00
N PHE A 109 -13.40 8.50 4.78
CA PHE A 109 -14.70 7.94 5.19
C PHE A 109 -15.64 7.91 3.98
N VAL A 110 -16.40 6.82 3.85
CA VAL A 110 -17.39 6.64 2.81
C VAL A 110 -18.77 6.42 3.42
N LEU A 111 -19.76 7.13 2.92
CA LEU A 111 -21.14 7.08 3.40
C LEU A 111 -22.00 6.32 2.40
N SER A 112 -22.77 5.32 2.88
CA SER A 112 -23.76 4.65 2.03
C SER A 112 -24.93 5.60 1.70
N LYS A 113 -25.58 5.37 0.55
CA LYS A 113 -26.91 5.94 0.34
C LYS A 113 -27.93 5.19 1.20
N THR A 114 -28.99 5.88 1.55
CA THR A 114 -30.14 5.24 2.21
C THR A 114 -30.89 4.33 1.26
N SER A 115 -31.52 3.27 1.76
CA SER A 115 -32.28 2.30 0.95
C SER A 115 -33.55 2.90 0.35
N LEU A 116 -34.11 3.91 1.02
CA LEU A 116 -35.32 4.63 0.60
C LEU A 116 -35.05 6.15 0.64
N PRO A 117 -35.79 6.95 -0.16
CA PRO A 117 -35.77 8.40 -0.02
C PRO A 117 -36.07 8.84 1.42
N TYR A 118 -35.27 9.75 1.96
CA TYR A 118 -35.38 10.24 3.34
C TYR A 118 -35.14 9.17 4.44
N GLY A 119 -34.57 8.00 4.07
CA GLY A 119 -34.24 6.95 5.03
C GLY A 119 -33.18 7.37 6.03
N SER A 120 -33.10 6.66 7.16
CA SER A 120 -32.11 6.89 8.23
C SER A 120 -31.09 5.75 8.37
N ASP A 121 -31.01 4.87 7.36
CA ASP A 121 -30.19 3.67 7.36
C ASP A 121 -28.80 3.86 6.69
N ALA A 122 -28.40 5.11 6.45
CA ALA A 122 -27.06 5.43 5.97
C ALA A 122 -25.99 4.96 6.97
N LYS A 123 -24.91 4.37 6.43
CA LYS A 123 -23.77 3.86 7.22
C LYS A 123 -22.50 4.54 6.79
N LEU A 124 -21.72 4.98 7.77
CA LEU A 124 -20.38 5.52 7.57
C LEU A 124 -19.35 4.41 7.76
N TYR A 125 -18.42 4.31 6.80
CA TYR A 125 -17.32 3.36 6.83
C TYR A 125 -16.00 4.10 6.74
N ASP A 126 -15.00 3.67 7.51
CA ASP A 126 -13.60 4.03 7.28
C ASP A 126 -13.07 3.12 6.16
N SER A 127 -12.62 3.72 5.06
CA SER A 127 -12.14 2.93 3.92
C SER A 127 -10.69 2.48 4.05
N SER A 128 -9.99 2.89 5.12
CA SER A 128 -8.62 2.45 5.39
C SER A 128 -8.53 1.03 5.92
N PHE A 129 -9.60 0.50 6.50
CA PHE A 129 -9.54 -0.78 7.18
C PHE A 129 -10.84 -1.59 7.05
N GLY A 130 -10.69 -2.88 6.80
CA GLY A 130 -11.78 -3.84 6.80
C GLY A 130 -12.70 -3.76 5.57
N TRP A 131 -13.77 -4.53 5.66
CA TRP A 131 -14.77 -4.61 4.62
C TRP A 131 -15.80 -3.47 4.72
N ARG A 132 -16.21 -2.95 3.57
CA ARG A 132 -17.32 -2.00 3.45
C ARG A 132 -18.31 -2.47 2.40
N PHE A 133 -19.57 -2.09 2.52
CA PHE A 133 -20.65 -2.50 1.60
C PHE A 133 -20.70 -4.01 1.37
N VAL A 134 -20.61 -4.78 2.45
CA VAL A 134 -20.52 -6.23 2.41
C VAL A 134 -21.74 -6.85 1.70
N ASN A 135 -21.48 -7.62 0.64
CA ASN A 135 -22.49 -8.43 0.01
C ASN A 135 -22.91 -9.59 0.94
N PRO A 136 -24.20 -9.72 1.30
CA PRO A 136 -24.67 -10.75 2.24
C PRO A 136 -24.37 -12.18 1.76
N LEU A 137 -24.42 -12.44 0.47
CA LEU A 137 -24.13 -13.76 -0.10
C LEU A 137 -22.62 -14.07 -0.01
N MET A 138 -21.74 -13.09 -0.29
CA MET A 138 -20.29 -13.25 -0.07
C MET A 138 -20.00 -13.59 1.38
N LYS A 139 -20.59 -12.84 2.32
CA LYS A 139 -20.41 -13.11 3.76
C LYS A 139 -20.84 -14.52 4.13
N LYS A 140 -21.99 -14.99 3.58
CA LYS A 140 -22.53 -16.32 3.86
C LYS A 140 -21.65 -17.44 3.29
N LEU A 141 -21.12 -17.28 2.08
CA LEU A 141 -20.42 -18.35 1.37
C LEU A 141 -18.91 -18.41 1.70
N TYR A 142 -18.29 -17.26 1.91
CA TYR A 142 -16.82 -17.18 1.99
C TYR A 142 -16.30 -16.45 3.22
N GLY A 143 -17.19 -15.86 4.04
CA GLY A 143 -16.79 -14.99 5.14
C GLY A 143 -16.32 -13.61 4.68
N THR A 144 -16.16 -12.70 5.62
CA THR A 144 -15.64 -11.34 5.41
C THR A 144 -14.86 -10.90 6.63
N GLU A 145 -14.08 -11.80 7.19
CA GLU A 145 -13.25 -11.57 8.35
C GLU A 145 -12.14 -10.57 8.02
N ALA A 146 -11.70 -9.83 9.04
CA ALA A 146 -10.50 -9.03 8.94
C ALA A 146 -9.26 -9.92 8.78
N MET A 147 -8.18 -9.38 8.20
CA MET A 147 -6.95 -10.17 7.93
C MET A 147 -6.34 -10.78 9.19
N GLY A 148 -6.46 -10.14 10.35
CA GLY A 148 -6.01 -10.71 11.62
C GLY A 148 -6.82 -11.95 12.03
N GLU A 149 -8.14 -11.96 11.82
CA GLU A 149 -8.96 -13.15 12.01
C GLU A 149 -8.62 -14.27 11.02
N THR A 150 -8.34 -13.93 9.77
CA THR A 150 -7.85 -14.90 8.78
C THR A 150 -6.52 -15.52 9.21
N ALA A 151 -5.62 -14.72 9.80
CA ALA A 151 -4.36 -15.21 10.36
C ALA A 151 -4.62 -16.18 11.55
N GLU A 152 -5.55 -15.86 12.47
CA GLU A 152 -5.93 -16.75 13.55
C GLU A 152 -6.52 -18.07 13.02
N ASN A 153 -7.32 -18.03 11.95
CA ASN A 153 -7.82 -19.26 11.31
C ASN A 153 -6.69 -20.14 10.79
N LEU A 154 -5.64 -19.55 10.21
CA LEU A 154 -4.45 -20.29 9.78
C LEU A 154 -3.65 -20.84 10.97
N VAL A 155 -3.57 -20.09 12.06
CA VAL A 155 -2.96 -20.56 13.32
C VAL A 155 -3.64 -21.84 13.81
N ASP A 156 -4.96 -21.84 13.86
CA ASP A 156 -5.74 -23.00 14.28
C ASP A 156 -5.55 -24.20 13.32
N MET A 157 -5.65 -23.95 12.01
CA MET A 157 -5.53 -24.99 10.99
C MET A 157 -4.14 -25.63 10.96
N GLN A 158 -3.10 -24.82 11.09
CA GLN A 158 -1.68 -25.25 10.95
C GLN A 158 -1.00 -25.46 12.31
N ARG A 159 -1.68 -25.19 13.42
CA ARG A 159 -1.17 -25.27 14.79
C ARG A 159 0.14 -24.49 14.97
N ILE A 160 0.18 -23.25 14.44
CA ILE A 160 1.35 -22.39 14.53
C ILE A 160 1.44 -21.82 15.95
N SER A 161 2.55 -22.04 16.64
CA SER A 161 2.72 -21.55 17.99
C SER A 161 2.88 -20.03 18.03
N ARG A 162 2.48 -19.39 19.12
CA ARG A 162 2.71 -17.97 19.38
C ARG A 162 4.22 -17.64 19.34
N SER A 163 5.05 -18.50 19.88
CA SER A 163 6.50 -18.33 19.87
C SER A 163 7.10 -18.33 18.48
N ASP A 164 6.61 -19.17 17.57
CA ASP A 164 7.06 -19.17 16.18
C ASP A 164 6.65 -17.90 15.44
N GLN A 165 5.42 -17.40 15.69
CA GLN A 165 4.94 -16.13 15.14
C GLN A 165 5.81 -14.95 15.61
N ASP A 166 6.11 -14.87 16.91
CA ASP A 166 6.93 -13.82 17.49
C ASP A 166 8.39 -13.91 17.01
N LEU A 167 8.95 -15.12 16.88
CA LEU A 167 10.28 -15.32 16.32
C LEU A 167 10.38 -14.89 14.86
N PHE A 168 9.34 -15.19 14.06
CA PHE A 168 9.27 -14.75 12.67
C PHE A 168 9.22 -13.21 12.59
N ALA A 169 8.39 -12.56 13.41
CA ALA A 169 8.29 -11.12 13.48
C ALA A 169 9.59 -10.45 13.91
N LEU A 170 10.26 -10.98 14.94
CA LEU A 170 11.57 -10.51 15.36
C LEU A 170 12.61 -10.57 14.22
N ARG A 171 12.70 -11.72 13.55
CA ARG A 171 13.62 -11.90 12.42
C ARG A 171 13.32 -10.95 11.28
N SER A 172 12.03 -10.64 11.03
CA SER A 172 11.62 -9.66 10.02
C SER A 172 12.14 -8.26 10.35
N GLN A 173 11.95 -7.80 11.59
CA GLN A 173 12.47 -6.51 12.05
C GLN A 173 14.00 -6.44 11.99
N GLN A 174 14.70 -7.49 12.41
CA GLN A 174 16.16 -7.56 12.34
C GLN A 174 16.70 -7.49 10.91
N LYS A 175 16.04 -8.19 9.96
CA LYS A 175 16.43 -8.14 8.55
C LYS A 175 16.21 -6.75 7.96
N ALA A 176 15.07 -6.10 8.26
CA ALA A 176 14.77 -4.76 7.80
C ALA A 176 15.74 -3.72 8.37
N ALA A 177 16.03 -3.78 9.68
CA ALA A 177 17.01 -2.92 10.33
C ALA A 177 18.40 -3.09 9.70
N LYS A 178 18.86 -4.33 9.50
CA LYS A 178 20.14 -4.60 8.85
C LYS A 178 20.16 -4.03 7.41
N ALA A 179 19.10 -4.19 6.63
CA ALA A 179 19.04 -3.67 5.26
C ALA A 179 19.10 -2.13 5.24
N ARG A 180 18.45 -1.46 6.19
CA ARG A 180 18.55 -0.01 6.38
C ARG A 180 19.97 0.40 6.74
N ASP A 181 20.55 -0.20 7.79
CA ASP A 181 21.85 0.19 8.36
C ASP A 181 23.01 -0.07 7.38
N THR A 182 22.92 -1.10 6.56
CA THR A 182 23.86 -1.38 5.46
C THR A 182 23.57 -0.57 4.19
N LYS A 183 22.59 0.36 4.23
CA LYS A 183 22.17 1.21 3.11
C LYS A 183 21.70 0.41 1.87
N ARG A 184 21.31 -0.86 2.02
CA ARG A 184 20.77 -1.67 0.93
C ARG A 184 19.47 -1.03 0.37
N LEU A 185 18.59 -0.55 1.25
CA LEU A 185 17.35 0.11 0.88
C LEU A 185 17.57 1.48 0.23
N ALA A 186 18.63 2.20 0.59
CA ALA A 186 18.92 3.53 0.04
C ALA A 186 19.13 3.54 -1.49
N GLN A 187 19.46 2.40 -2.10
CA GLN A 187 19.59 2.27 -3.55
C GLN A 187 18.23 2.31 -4.28
N GLU A 188 17.17 1.95 -3.58
CA GLU A 188 15.79 1.86 -4.11
C GLU A 188 14.94 3.07 -3.73
N ILE A 189 15.25 3.71 -2.59
CA ILE A 189 14.50 4.84 -2.03
C ILE A 189 14.94 6.16 -2.68
N PHE A 190 14.01 7.06 -2.90
CA PHE A 190 14.26 8.48 -3.11
C PHE A 190 13.64 9.30 -1.97
N ALA A 191 14.19 10.47 -1.69
CA ALA A 191 13.64 11.36 -0.67
C ALA A 191 12.37 12.06 -1.19
N VAL A 192 11.26 11.89 -0.48
CA VAL A 192 10.02 12.62 -0.73
C VAL A 192 10.13 14.00 -0.08
N GLU A 193 9.98 15.04 -0.89
CA GLU A 193 9.94 16.42 -0.42
C GLU A 193 8.55 16.75 0.12
N ILE A 194 8.46 17.07 1.40
CA ILE A 194 7.21 17.42 2.08
C ILE A 194 7.23 18.93 2.37
N PRO A 195 6.41 19.73 1.65
CA PRO A 195 6.31 21.15 1.89
C PRO A 195 5.91 21.46 3.33
N GLN A 196 6.58 22.42 3.94
CA GLN A 196 6.25 22.90 5.28
C GLN A 196 5.51 24.24 5.19
N ARG A 197 4.59 24.50 6.12
CA ARG A 197 3.88 25.79 6.20
C ARG A 197 4.84 26.95 6.44
N LYS A 198 5.95 26.72 7.13
CA LYS A 198 7.03 27.69 7.39
C LYS A 198 8.37 26.95 7.37
N GLY A 199 9.39 27.59 6.81
CA GLY A 199 10.75 27.04 6.76
C GLY A 199 11.02 26.20 5.50
N SER A 200 12.13 25.46 5.52
CA SER A 200 12.53 24.57 4.42
C SER A 200 11.68 23.32 4.40
N PRO A 201 11.49 22.68 3.23
CA PRO A 201 10.78 21.41 3.14
C PRO A 201 11.49 20.32 3.95
N LEU A 202 10.71 19.38 4.46
CA LEU A 202 11.22 18.15 5.07
C LEU A 202 11.47 17.12 3.98
N PHE A 203 12.61 16.45 4.03
CA PHE A 203 12.92 15.31 3.14
C PHE A 203 12.72 14.01 3.90
N PHE A 204 11.74 13.22 3.47
CA PHE A 204 11.40 11.93 4.05
C PHE A 204 11.99 10.80 3.19
N SER A 205 12.92 10.01 3.75
CA SER A 205 13.70 9.01 3.01
C SER A 205 13.94 7.70 3.76
N GLU A 206 13.31 7.51 4.91
CA GLU A 206 13.48 6.30 5.71
C GLU A 206 12.13 5.69 6.11
N ASP A 207 12.07 4.34 6.15
CA ASP A 207 10.91 3.61 6.63
C ASP A 207 10.74 3.77 8.14
N GLU A 208 9.63 4.36 8.57
CA GLU A 208 9.30 4.59 9.99
C GLU A 208 8.85 3.31 10.72
N PHE A 209 8.44 2.29 9.99
CA PHE A 209 7.87 1.08 10.59
C PHE A 209 8.91 0.09 11.09
N ILE A 210 10.18 0.26 10.74
CA ILE A 210 11.28 -0.59 11.21
C ILE A 210 11.54 -0.34 12.69
N LYS A 211 11.47 -1.39 13.51
CA LYS A 211 11.67 -1.36 14.96
C LYS A 211 12.90 -2.20 15.35
N PRO A 212 14.10 -1.63 15.30
CA PRO A 212 15.36 -2.37 15.53
C PRO A 212 15.47 -2.93 16.95
N ASP A 213 14.83 -2.26 17.92
CA ASP A 213 14.87 -2.64 19.34
C ASP A 213 13.84 -3.72 19.73
N THR A 214 13.19 -4.35 18.75
CA THR A 214 12.24 -5.43 19.00
C THR A 214 12.94 -6.62 19.68
N THR A 215 12.33 -7.14 20.74
CA THR A 215 12.80 -8.34 21.47
C THR A 215 11.69 -9.39 21.56
N LEU A 216 12.07 -10.67 21.75
CA LEU A 216 11.08 -11.74 21.99
C LEU A 216 10.27 -11.50 23.25
N GLU A 217 10.89 -10.96 24.29
CA GLU A 217 10.21 -10.64 25.55
C GLU A 217 9.13 -9.55 25.33
N ALA A 218 9.48 -8.47 24.60
CA ALA A 218 8.51 -7.43 24.28
C ALA A 218 7.34 -7.96 23.45
N LEU A 219 7.61 -8.82 22.46
CA LEU A 219 6.57 -9.45 21.65
C LEU A 219 5.67 -10.37 22.47
N ALA A 220 6.26 -11.22 23.32
CA ALA A 220 5.50 -12.18 24.16
C ALA A 220 4.52 -11.48 25.11
N ASN A 221 4.83 -10.26 25.57
CA ASN A 221 3.99 -9.47 26.46
C ASN A 221 2.80 -8.78 25.74
N LEU A 222 2.75 -8.80 24.42
CA LEU A 222 1.64 -8.20 23.68
C LEU A 222 0.38 -9.05 23.75
N LYS A 223 -0.75 -8.37 23.95
CA LYS A 223 -2.07 -9.02 23.96
C LYS A 223 -2.54 -9.34 22.53
N PRO A 224 -3.36 -10.40 22.36
CA PRO A 224 -4.07 -10.64 21.11
C PRO A 224 -4.85 -9.40 20.66
N ALA A 225 -4.81 -9.10 19.35
CA ALA A 225 -5.39 -7.88 18.80
C ALA A 225 -6.69 -8.12 18.02
N PHE A 226 -6.97 -9.35 17.61
CA PHE A 226 -8.07 -9.64 16.68
C PHE A 226 -9.10 -10.62 17.25
N ARG A 227 -8.67 -11.57 18.07
CA ARG A 227 -9.53 -12.60 18.64
C ARG A 227 -9.27 -12.72 20.14
N GLU A 228 -10.33 -12.87 20.93
CA GLU A 228 -10.19 -13.20 22.35
C GLU A 228 -9.45 -14.53 22.50
N ASN A 229 -8.43 -14.57 23.35
CA ASN A 229 -7.53 -15.71 23.54
C ASN A 229 -6.78 -16.14 22.25
N GLY A 230 -6.66 -15.27 21.27
CA GLY A 230 -5.87 -15.49 20.07
C GLY A 230 -4.36 -15.35 20.29
N THR A 231 -3.61 -15.43 19.19
CA THR A 231 -2.14 -15.38 19.19
C THR A 231 -1.58 -14.27 18.32
N VAL A 232 -2.39 -13.72 17.42
CA VAL A 232 -1.99 -12.63 16.52
C VAL A 232 -2.06 -11.30 17.26
N THR A 233 -0.94 -10.57 17.27
CA THR A 233 -0.77 -9.32 18.03
C THR A 233 -0.35 -8.18 17.11
N ALA A 234 -0.33 -6.96 17.63
CA ALA A 234 0.22 -5.81 16.91
C ALA A 234 1.71 -5.95 16.58
N GLY A 235 2.46 -6.82 17.29
CA GLY A 235 3.89 -7.02 17.07
C GLY A 235 4.22 -8.11 16.07
N ASN A 236 3.33 -9.09 15.86
CA ASN A 236 3.53 -10.19 14.92
C ASN A 236 2.59 -10.13 13.69
N SER A 237 1.93 -9.00 13.46
CA SER A 237 1.13 -8.72 12.27
C SER A 237 1.69 -7.51 11.52
N SER A 238 1.40 -7.45 10.21
CA SER A 238 1.77 -6.30 9.37
C SER A 238 0.96 -5.06 9.76
N GLY A 239 1.60 -3.89 9.72
CA GLY A 239 0.92 -2.61 9.88
C GLY A 239 0.27 -2.12 8.59
N LEU A 240 -0.62 -1.13 8.73
CA LEU A 240 -1.07 -0.31 7.60
C LEU A 240 0.09 0.63 7.21
N ASN A 241 0.33 0.79 5.92
CA ASN A 241 1.41 1.62 5.43
C ASN A 241 0.95 2.57 4.32
N ASP A 242 1.75 3.60 4.10
CA ASP A 242 1.59 4.59 3.05
C ASP A 242 2.84 4.51 2.17
N GLY A 243 2.69 4.46 0.86
CA GLY A 243 3.84 4.36 -0.03
C GLY A 243 3.48 4.30 -1.51
N ALA A 244 4.51 4.50 -2.35
CA ALA A 244 4.47 4.28 -3.79
C ALA A 244 5.81 3.72 -4.28
N CYS A 245 5.78 2.87 -5.28
CA CYS A 245 6.97 2.25 -5.87
C CYS A 245 6.78 1.98 -7.37
#